data_2bb1b3e9800a6c7b2e468e81203ac5bd
#
_entry.id   2bb1b3e9800a6c7b2e468e81203ac5bd
#
_cell.length_a   1.000
_cell.length_b   1.000
_cell.length_c   1.000
_cell.angle_alpha   90.00
_cell.angle_beta   90.00
_cell.angle_gamma   90.00
#
_symmetry.space_group_name_H-M   'P 1'
#
loop_
_entity.id
_entity.type
_entity.pdbx_description
1 polymer ?
#
loop_
_entity_poly.entity_id
_entity_poly.type
_entity_poly.pdbx_seq_one_letter_code
_entity_poly.pdbx_strand_id
1 'polypeptide(L)'
;MRRVLFSTIALFALLFSSCELLPTTEGNNNNTNTEVGNQFRVVSGAYIEMPAEGGNAEIEYVIDSEVEGAKLTASSATEWITNIEVNDTVTFTVEANTTIADRLGSITLSYDNTTVVVAVDQLGREVNSDAVLVVTSDRTLNFSAEGGEGTITYTLTGAEEGDMPLATTDNEWIQNIVVESDKVNFLVEQNPTTSTRRGSIVLNYGTYTFTTQIKQEASANIPALTAGSTSIKLGESINFTVTLANNDVTASATIYDYYTKSEVSNPYTPTELGERSFYAKYNGVSSNAFTVVVVPTDTPSLPADSAPDSYDFNQRILLVSHTGAGCGYCPPVKEAFKNAEESTYYKDKFNAVFSYSFSSTEACYSSAAKTLWNYYVNVCSTGDYLTGYPSFTTNFCFNYTGKTGVNDRIDTFWDKNVTASVALATKRDGNKLVVNAAVKSSKDQHLKIALWLIEDGVYATQSNATASWMHTHHNVMRDGITGISATDIAGVEFGYVNAYTTYERVMNFDLFIGSSWNINNCKLIAIISAPNSKYDGKYEVVNTAICEIGGSIGFDYKK
;
A
#
# COMPACT_ATOMS: atom_id res chain seq x y z
N MET A 1 0.28 -23.14 13.07
CA MET A 1 0.58 -21.71 12.78
C MET A 1 0.29 -21.52 11.30
N ARG A 2 -0.74 -20.75 10.95
CA ARG A 2 -1.08 -20.50 9.55
C ARG A 2 -0.08 -19.52 8.96
N ARG A 3 0.63 -19.95 7.94
CA ARG A 3 1.47 -19.07 7.11
C ARG A 3 0.57 -18.36 6.11
N VAL A 4 0.61 -17.04 6.09
CA VAL A 4 0.11 -16.24 4.97
C VAL A 4 1.33 -15.96 4.10
N LEU A 5 1.51 -16.73 3.03
CA LEU A 5 2.46 -16.40 1.97
C LEU A 5 1.68 -15.61 0.92
N PHE A 6 2.18 -14.43 0.57
CA PHE A 6 1.64 -13.64 -0.54
C PHE A 6 2.05 -14.30 -1.86
N SER A 7 1.08 -14.87 -2.54
CA SER A 7 1.21 -15.24 -3.94
C SER A 7 1.19 -13.98 -4.79
N THR A 8 2.26 -13.70 -5.52
CA THR A 8 2.30 -12.66 -6.55
C THR A 8 1.36 -13.06 -7.68
N ILE A 9 0.22 -12.40 -7.74
CA ILE A 9 -0.74 -12.55 -8.86
C ILE A 9 -0.09 -11.88 -10.07
N ALA A 10 0.44 -12.69 -10.99
CA ALA A 10 0.67 -12.24 -12.36
C ALA A 10 -0.70 -12.00 -13.01
N LEU A 11 -1.09 -10.73 -13.10
CA LEU A 11 -2.33 -10.29 -13.72
C LEU A 11 -2.25 -10.55 -15.23
N PHE A 12 -2.76 -11.70 -15.69
CA PHE A 12 -3.09 -11.88 -17.09
C PHE A 12 -4.31 -11.01 -17.39
N ALA A 13 -4.06 -9.80 -17.91
CA ALA A 13 -5.10 -8.95 -18.47
C ALA A 13 -5.63 -9.60 -19.75
N LEU A 14 -6.64 -10.45 -19.64
CA LEU A 14 -7.49 -10.82 -20.76
C LEU A 14 -8.41 -9.64 -21.07
N LEU A 15 -8.13 -9.01 -22.20
CA LEU A 15 -8.95 -8.01 -22.86
C LEU A 15 -10.39 -8.48 -23.00
N PHE A 16 -11.30 -7.95 -22.20
CA PHE A 16 -12.71 -7.89 -22.56
C PHE A 16 -13.02 -6.48 -23.05
N SER A 17 -12.97 -6.33 -24.37
CA SER A 17 -13.63 -5.23 -25.07
C SER A 17 -15.11 -5.55 -25.14
N SER A 18 -15.93 -4.79 -24.46
CA SER A 18 -17.20 -4.22 -24.92
C SER A 18 -18.04 -3.80 -23.71
N CYS A 19 -18.00 -2.53 -23.37
CA CYS A 19 -19.13 -1.84 -22.77
C CYS A 19 -19.29 -0.54 -23.55
N GLU A 20 -20.23 -0.53 -24.50
CA GLU A 20 -20.66 0.66 -25.21
C GLU A 20 -21.40 1.59 -24.25
N LEU A 21 -20.93 2.83 -24.17
CA LEU A 21 -21.65 3.95 -23.55
C LEU A 21 -22.92 4.24 -24.38
N LEU A 22 -24.07 4.13 -23.77
CA LEU A 22 -25.32 4.66 -24.32
C LEU A 22 -25.51 6.13 -23.90
N PRO A 23 -25.96 7.00 -24.80
CA PRO A 23 -26.19 8.41 -24.53
C PRO A 23 -27.50 8.64 -23.78
N THR A 24 -27.48 9.61 -22.88
CA THR A 24 -28.65 10.12 -22.16
C THR A 24 -29.59 10.86 -23.12
N THR A 25 -30.85 10.39 -23.22
CA THR A 25 -31.97 11.24 -23.65
C THR A 25 -33.15 11.02 -22.71
N GLU A 26 -33.66 12.11 -22.15
CA GLU A 26 -34.91 12.19 -21.39
C GLU A 26 -36.11 11.85 -22.28
N GLY A 27 -37.08 11.16 -21.71
CA GLY A 27 -38.43 11.15 -22.30
C GLY A 27 -39.27 9.89 -22.05
N ASN A 28 -40.05 9.91 -20.98
CA ASN A 28 -41.40 9.33 -20.83
C ASN A 28 -41.78 7.89 -21.13
N ASN A 29 -42.10 7.20 -20.02
CA ASN A 29 -43.21 6.24 -19.80
C ASN A 29 -43.27 4.88 -20.53
N ASN A 30 -43.34 3.89 -19.63
CA ASN A 30 -43.95 2.56 -19.77
C ASN A 30 -43.16 1.52 -20.57
N ASN A 31 -42.42 0.67 -19.89
CA ASN A 31 -42.74 -0.76 -19.81
C ASN A 31 -41.52 -1.59 -19.39
N THR A 32 -41.73 -2.44 -18.40
CA THR A 32 -41.04 -3.71 -18.14
C THR A 32 -39.53 -3.74 -18.41
N ASN A 33 -38.74 -3.28 -17.44
CA ASN A 33 -37.37 -3.78 -17.27
C ASN A 33 -37.45 -5.27 -16.90
N THR A 34 -37.32 -6.13 -17.87
CA THR A 34 -36.74 -7.46 -17.62
C THR A 34 -35.26 -7.21 -17.36
N GLU A 35 -34.87 -7.12 -16.09
CA GLU A 35 -33.50 -7.47 -15.69
C GLU A 35 -33.27 -8.87 -16.25
N VAL A 36 -32.35 -9.00 -17.19
CA VAL A 36 -31.81 -10.30 -17.60
C VAL A 36 -30.99 -10.75 -16.40
N GLY A 37 -31.63 -11.41 -15.43
CA GLY A 37 -30.97 -12.06 -14.33
C GLY A 37 -29.96 -13.06 -14.92
N ASN A 38 -28.83 -13.24 -14.25
CA ASN A 38 -27.87 -14.26 -14.64
C ASN A 38 -28.59 -15.60 -14.76
N GLN A 39 -28.43 -16.27 -15.91
CA GLN A 39 -29.11 -17.56 -16.19
C GLN A 39 -28.67 -18.65 -15.21
N PHE A 40 -27.42 -18.57 -14.73
CA PHE A 40 -26.91 -19.43 -13.65
C PHE A 40 -25.90 -18.66 -12.79
N ARG A 41 -25.65 -19.17 -11.62
CA ARG A 41 -24.63 -18.63 -10.68
C ARG A 41 -23.94 -19.76 -9.92
N VAL A 42 -22.70 -19.53 -9.56
CA VAL A 42 -21.93 -20.38 -8.64
C VAL A 42 -22.28 -19.98 -7.21
N VAL A 43 -22.57 -20.98 -6.36
CA VAL A 43 -23.01 -20.80 -4.97
C VAL A 43 -21.85 -21.02 -3.98
N SER A 44 -20.93 -21.94 -4.28
CA SER A 44 -19.75 -22.25 -3.48
C SER A 44 -18.68 -21.14 -3.47
N GLY A 45 -18.90 -20.05 -4.24
CA GLY A 45 -17.93 -18.98 -4.42
C GLY A 45 -17.03 -19.19 -5.65
N ALA A 46 -16.41 -18.11 -6.11
CA ALA A 46 -15.55 -18.12 -7.30
C ALA A 46 -14.07 -18.43 -6.98
N TYR A 47 -13.78 -18.95 -5.80
CA TYR A 47 -12.43 -19.25 -5.33
C TYR A 47 -12.41 -20.51 -4.45
N ILE A 48 -11.51 -21.43 -4.77
CA ILE A 48 -11.32 -22.70 -4.05
C ILE A 48 -9.85 -22.80 -3.66
N GLU A 49 -9.57 -23.01 -2.38
CA GLU A 49 -8.22 -23.27 -1.87
C GLU A 49 -8.04 -24.78 -1.69
N MET A 50 -6.95 -25.32 -2.22
CA MET A 50 -6.61 -26.73 -2.17
C MET A 50 -5.27 -26.96 -1.45
N PRO A 51 -5.13 -28.03 -0.65
CA PRO A 51 -3.85 -28.39 -0.05
C PRO A 51 -2.87 -28.90 -1.10
N ALA A 52 -1.59 -28.94 -0.74
CA ALA A 52 -0.52 -29.42 -1.63
C ALA A 52 -0.74 -30.85 -2.12
N GLU A 53 -1.29 -31.71 -1.29
CA GLU A 53 -1.58 -33.12 -1.63
C GLU A 53 -2.64 -33.26 -2.72
N GLY A 54 -3.35 -32.17 -3.03
CA GLY A 54 -4.45 -32.19 -3.96
C GLY A 54 -5.68 -32.89 -3.40
N GLY A 55 -6.46 -33.51 -4.27
CA GLY A 55 -7.68 -34.24 -3.90
C GLY A 55 -8.88 -33.86 -4.74
N ASN A 56 -10.03 -34.33 -4.35
CA ASN A 56 -11.29 -34.03 -5.02
C ASN A 56 -11.93 -32.76 -4.43
N ALA A 57 -12.55 -31.96 -5.27
CA ALA A 57 -13.31 -30.78 -4.89
C ALA A 57 -14.57 -30.66 -5.75
N GLU A 58 -15.48 -29.78 -5.33
CA GLU A 58 -16.73 -29.54 -6.03
C GLU A 58 -17.09 -28.06 -6.08
N ILE A 59 -17.83 -27.69 -7.12
CA ILE A 59 -18.41 -26.36 -7.31
C ILE A 59 -19.93 -26.52 -7.30
N GLU A 60 -20.57 -25.89 -6.33
CA GLU A 60 -22.03 -25.82 -6.27
C GLU A 60 -22.52 -24.68 -7.18
N TYR A 61 -23.57 -24.96 -7.94
CA TYR A 61 -24.20 -23.99 -8.83
C TYR A 61 -25.72 -24.08 -8.78
N VAL A 62 -26.39 -23.03 -9.23
CA VAL A 62 -27.83 -22.97 -9.39
C VAL A 62 -28.16 -22.40 -10.76
N ILE A 63 -29.04 -23.05 -11.50
CA ILE A 63 -29.63 -22.51 -12.73
C ILE A 63 -30.88 -21.75 -12.31
N ASP A 64 -30.80 -20.41 -12.37
CA ASP A 64 -31.89 -19.53 -11.96
C ASP A 64 -32.98 -19.39 -13.06
N SER A 65 -32.59 -19.63 -14.33
CA SER A 65 -33.51 -19.64 -15.47
C SER A 65 -33.10 -20.69 -16.49
N GLU A 66 -33.95 -21.70 -16.66
CA GLU A 66 -33.69 -22.75 -17.64
C GLU A 66 -33.87 -22.24 -19.08
N VAL A 67 -32.90 -22.58 -19.95
CA VAL A 67 -32.94 -22.33 -21.37
C VAL A 67 -33.10 -23.64 -22.12
N GLU A 68 -34.09 -23.72 -22.99
CA GLU A 68 -34.39 -24.95 -23.74
C GLU A 68 -33.20 -25.41 -24.60
N GLY A 69 -32.73 -26.62 -24.34
CA GLY A 69 -31.58 -27.21 -25.04
C GLY A 69 -30.19 -26.80 -24.50
N ALA A 70 -30.09 -25.84 -23.58
CA ALA A 70 -28.84 -25.50 -22.94
C ALA A 70 -28.43 -26.55 -21.89
N LYS A 71 -27.12 -26.80 -21.81
CA LYS A 71 -26.52 -27.66 -20.77
C LYS A 71 -25.35 -26.94 -20.17
N LEU A 72 -25.21 -27.05 -18.85
CA LEU A 72 -23.98 -26.58 -18.21
C LEU A 72 -22.79 -27.42 -18.67
N THR A 73 -21.70 -26.75 -19.00
CA THR A 73 -20.41 -27.38 -19.28
C THR A 73 -19.37 -26.80 -18.36
N ALA A 74 -18.36 -27.58 -18.02
CA ALA A 74 -17.22 -27.16 -17.24
C ALA A 74 -15.93 -27.65 -17.90
N SER A 75 -14.91 -26.81 -17.93
CA SER A 75 -13.61 -27.16 -18.49
C SER A 75 -12.48 -26.39 -17.79
N SER A 76 -11.28 -26.93 -17.88
CA SER A 76 -10.04 -26.26 -17.43
C SER A 76 -8.97 -26.39 -18.49
N ALA A 77 -8.20 -25.32 -18.71
CA ALA A 77 -6.95 -25.36 -19.47
C ALA A 77 -5.74 -25.70 -18.59
N THR A 78 -5.97 -25.86 -17.29
CA THR A 78 -4.93 -26.15 -16.27
C THR A 78 -4.72 -27.65 -16.21
N GLU A 79 -3.53 -28.14 -16.60
CA GLU A 79 -3.22 -29.56 -16.75
C GLU A 79 -3.40 -30.39 -15.47
N TRP A 80 -3.15 -29.78 -14.31
CA TRP A 80 -3.26 -30.45 -13.01
C TRP A 80 -4.66 -30.41 -12.40
N ILE A 81 -5.66 -29.88 -13.11
CA ILE A 81 -7.10 -29.98 -12.79
C ILE A 81 -7.72 -30.97 -13.75
N THR A 82 -8.08 -32.12 -13.25
CA THR A 82 -8.50 -33.29 -14.05
C THR A 82 -9.87 -33.82 -13.61
N ASN A 83 -10.41 -34.81 -14.33
CA ASN A 83 -11.65 -35.52 -13.98
C ASN A 83 -12.83 -34.56 -13.72
N ILE A 84 -13.02 -33.55 -14.57
CA ILE A 84 -14.10 -32.57 -14.44
C ILE A 84 -15.42 -33.25 -14.92
N GLU A 85 -16.37 -33.36 -14.01
CA GLU A 85 -17.71 -33.93 -14.29
C GLU A 85 -18.78 -32.94 -13.86
N VAL A 86 -19.83 -32.81 -14.68
CA VAL A 86 -20.99 -31.95 -14.42
C VAL A 86 -22.20 -32.81 -14.12
N ASN A 87 -22.64 -32.77 -12.86
CA ASN A 87 -23.82 -33.44 -12.34
C ASN A 87 -24.66 -32.42 -11.54
N ASP A 88 -25.19 -32.78 -10.37
CA ASP A 88 -25.85 -31.83 -9.45
C ASP A 88 -24.87 -30.77 -8.94
N THR A 89 -23.59 -31.10 -8.91
CA THR A 89 -22.45 -30.20 -8.71
C THR A 89 -21.43 -30.43 -9.82
N VAL A 90 -20.43 -29.53 -9.98
CA VAL A 90 -19.28 -29.79 -10.81
C VAL A 90 -18.16 -30.34 -9.93
N THR A 91 -17.85 -31.61 -10.10
CA THR A 91 -16.77 -32.29 -9.38
C THR A 91 -15.50 -32.31 -10.23
N PHE A 92 -14.33 -32.24 -9.58
CA PHE A 92 -13.04 -32.31 -10.23
C PHE A 92 -11.96 -32.83 -9.28
N THR A 93 -10.83 -33.21 -9.86
CA THR A 93 -9.66 -33.67 -9.11
C THR A 93 -8.52 -32.69 -9.33
N VAL A 94 -7.83 -32.32 -8.25
CA VAL A 94 -6.59 -31.52 -8.26
C VAL A 94 -5.43 -32.46 -7.97
N GLU A 95 -4.45 -32.53 -8.88
CA GLU A 95 -3.25 -33.34 -8.69
C GLU A 95 -2.33 -32.72 -7.62
N ALA A 96 -1.50 -33.55 -6.96
CA ALA A 96 -0.58 -33.07 -5.94
C ALA A 96 0.40 -32.02 -6.50
N ASN A 97 0.60 -30.92 -5.76
CA ASN A 97 1.65 -29.93 -6.02
C ASN A 97 2.93 -30.38 -5.32
N THR A 98 3.86 -30.91 -6.08
CA THR A 98 5.15 -31.38 -5.56
C THR A 98 6.17 -30.27 -5.40
N THR A 99 5.84 -29.04 -5.83
CA THR A 99 6.71 -27.86 -5.67
C THR A 99 6.41 -27.14 -4.37
N ILE A 100 7.34 -26.30 -3.93
CA ILE A 100 7.16 -25.45 -2.74
C ILE A 100 6.38 -24.15 -3.03
N ALA A 101 6.13 -23.85 -4.31
CA ALA A 101 5.38 -22.68 -4.74
C ALA A 101 3.89 -22.99 -4.82
N ASP A 102 3.05 -22.07 -4.35
CA ASP A 102 1.63 -22.10 -4.62
C ASP A 102 1.38 -21.98 -6.13
N ARG A 103 0.30 -22.59 -6.61
CA ARG A 103 -0.08 -22.52 -8.03
C ARG A 103 -1.55 -22.20 -8.20
N LEU A 104 -1.84 -21.39 -9.21
CA LEU A 104 -3.19 -20.94 -9.53
C LEU A 104 -3.66 -21.58 -10.84
N GLY A 105 -4.85 -22.14 -10.81
CA GLY A 105 -5.57 -22.63 -11.97
C GLY A 105 -7.01 -22.10 -11.98
N SER A 106 -7.77 -22.52 -12.98
CA SER A 106 -9.17 -22.13 -13.06
C SER A 106 -10.04 -23.18 -13.74
N ILE A 107 -11.32 -23.20 -13.37
CA ILE A 107 -12.38 -23.94 -14.06
C ILE A 107 -13.37 -22.94 -14.62
N THR A 108 -13.65 -23.06 -15.92
CA THR A 108 -14.65 -22.24 -16.62
C THR A 108 -15.95 -23.03 -16.73
N LEU A 109 -17.01 -22.48 -16.16
CA LEU A 109 -18.37 -23.00 -16.29
C LEU A 109 -19.12 -22.17 -17.33
N SER A 110 -19.84 -22.81 -18.24
CA SER A 110 -20.62 -22.12 -19.28
C SER A 110 -22.01 -22.72 -19.40
N TYR A 111 -23.02 -21.87 -19.39
CA TYR A 111 -24.43 -22.23 -19.59
C TYR A 111 -25.06 -21.19 -20.53
N ASP A 112 -25.50 -21.67 -21.71
CA ASP A 112 -25.97 -20.79 -22.81
C ASP A 112 -24.95 -19.67 -23.09
N ASN A 113 -25.33 -18.42 -22.90
CA ASN A 113 -24.47 -17.25 -23.14
C ASN A 113 -23.74 -16.74 -21.89
N THR A 114 -23.89 -17.41 -20.74
CA THR A 114 -23.28 -17.01 -19.46
C THR A 114 -22.06 -17.87 -19.15
N THR A 115 -20.97 -17.22 -18.76
CA THR A 115 -19.73 -17.90 -18.37
C THR A 115 -19.26 -17.38 -17.00
N VAL A 116 -18.87 -18.31 -16.12
CA VAL A 116 -18.30 -18.02 -14.82
C VAL A 116 -16.96 -18.74 -14.69
N VAL A 117 -15.95 -18.05 -14.20
CA VAL A 117 -14.63 -18.62 -13.94
C VAL A 117 -14.44 -18.78 -12.43
N VAL A 118 -14.13 -19.99 -11.99
CA VAL A 118 -13.78 -20.31 -10.61
C VAL A 118 -12.28 -20.53 -10.52
N ALA A 119 -11.60 -19.74 -9.69
CA ALA A 119 -10.19 -19.88 -9.43
C ALA A 119 -9.93 -21.06 -8.47
N VAL A 120 -8.89 -21.84 -8.75
CA VAL A 120 -8.39 -22.92 -7.88
C VAL A 120 -6.96 -22.59 -7.49
N ASP A 121 -6.77 -22.24 -6.21
CA ASP A 121 -5.48 -21.92 -5.62
C ASP A 121 -4.97 -23.13 -4.84
N GLN A 122 -3.85 -23.69 -5.26
CA GLN A 122 -3.28 -24.84 -4.59
C GLN A 122 -1.97 -24.47 -3.90
N LEU A 123 -1.92 -24.74 -2.60
CA LEU A 123 -0.73 -24.52 -1.79
C LEU A 123 0.46 -25.34 -2.30
N GLY A 124 1.65 -24.78 -2.14
CA GLY A 124 2.90 -25.50 -2.32
C GLY A 124 3.14 -26.51 -1.19
N ARG A 125 3.97 -27.49 -1.46
CA ARG A 125 4.41 -28.49 -0.48
C ARG A 125 5.10 -27.78 0.70
N GLU A 126 4.83 -28.23 1.93
CA GLU A 126 5.57 -27.75 3.10
C GLU A 126 7.07 -28.08 2.96
N VAL A 127 7.90 -27.14 3.35
CA VAL A 127 9.35 -27.32 3.38
C VAL A 127 9.83 -27.86 4.74
N ASN A 128 10.97 -28.51 4.77
CA ASN A 128 11.59 -28.93 6.03
C ASN A 128 11.86 -27.71 6.92
N SER A 129 11.29 -27.70 8.13
CA SER A 129 11.41 -26.60 9.11
C SER A 129 12.85 -26.40 9.60
N ASP A 130 13.71 -27.42 9.49
CA ASP A 130 15.11 -27.38 9.91
C ASP A 130 16.05 -26.91 8.79
N ALA A 131 15.52 -26.71 7.58
CA ALA A 131 16.30 -26.18 6.48
C ALA A 131 16.68 -24.71 6.70
N VAL A 132 17.90 -24.35 6.29
CA VAL A 132 18.45 -23.00 6.42
C VAL A 132 18.87 -22.47 5.07
N LEU A 133 18.28 -21.35 4.64
CA LEU A 133 18.68 -20.59 3.46
C LEU A 133 19.60 -19.43 3.89
N VAL A 134 20.73 -19.27 3.23
CA VAL A 134 21.66 -18.13 3.41
C VAL A 134 22.08 -17.61 2.04
N VAL A 135 21.81 -16.34 1.75
CA VAL A 135 22.35 -15.66 0.57
C VAL A 135 23.80 -15.26 0.85
N THR A 136 24.72 -15.68 -0.02
CA THR A 136 26.17 -15.50 0.13
C THR A 136 26.75 -14.41 -0.78
N SER A 137 25.99 -13.96 -1.80
CA SER A 137 26.36 -12.81 -2.62
C SER A 137 26.07 -11.48 -1.89
N ASP A 138 26.58 -10.38 -2.45
CA ASP A 138 26.31 -9.04 -1.97
C ASP A 138 24.79 -8.74 -1.98
N ARG A 139 24.34 -7.97 -0.99
CA ARG A 139 22.93 -7.54 -0.90
C ARG A 139 22.53 -6.53 -1.97
N THR A 140 23.51 -5.91 -2.64
CA THR A 140 23.28 -4.99 -3.74
C THR A 140 24.21 -5.34 -4.90
N LEU A 141 23.62 -5.62 -6.06
CA LEU A 141 24.35 -5.87 -7.31
C LEU A 141 24.23 -4.65 -8.20
N ASN A 142 25.36 -4.17 -8.72
CA ASN A 142 25.42 -2.96 -9.53
C ASN A 142 25.63 -3.34 -11.00
N PHE A 143 24.85 -2.70 -11.88
CA PHE A 143 24.91 -2.87 -13.33
C PHE A 143 25.18 -1.55 -14.02
N SER A 144 25.89 -1.58 -15.13
CA SER A 144 25.97 -0.47 -16.06
C SER A 144 24.60 -0.23 -16.73
N ALA A 145 24.45 0.87 -17.44
CA ALA A 145 23.25 1.15 -18.21
C ALA A 145 22.91 0.06 -19.25
N GLU A 146 23.95 -0.62 -19.77
CA GLU A 146 23.78 -1.67 -20.79
C GLU A 146 23.11 -2.94 -20.21
N GLY A 147 23.07 -3.10 -18.88
CA GLY A 147 22.56 -4.29 -18.24
C GLY A 147 23.52 -5.47 -18.35
N GLY A 148 22.95 -6.65 -18.47
CA GLY A 148 23.70 -7.91 -18.62
C GLY A 148 23.24 -8.99 -17.64
N GLU A 149 23.95 -10.12 -17.66
CA GLU A 149 23.67 -11.26 -16.78
C GLU A 149 24.10 -10.95 -15.34
N GLY A 150 23.29 -11.40 -14.40
CA GLY A 150 23.54 -11.31 -12.97
C GLY A 150 23.39 -12.67 -12.28
N THR A 151 24.03 -12.80 -11.12
CA THR A 151 23.97 -14.02 -10.32
C THR A 151 23.88 -13.67 -8.83
N ILE A 152 22.93 -14.29 -8.13
CA ILE A 152 22.82 -14.29 -6.67
C ILE A 152 23.24 -15.68 -6.21
N THR A 153 24.26 -15.78 -5.35
CA THR A 153 24.67 -17.05 -4.77
C THR A 153 24.05 -17.28 -3.41
N TYR A 154 23.71 -18.52 -3.12
CA TYR A 154 23.14 -18.92 -1.84
C TYR A 154 23.60 -20.31 -1.41
N THR A 155 23.36 -20.66 -0.16
CA THR A 155 23.43 -22.00 0.37
C THR A 155 22.10 -22.39 0.98
N LEU A 156 21.63 -23.60 0.68
CA LEU A 156 20.43 -24.20 1.25
C LEU A 156 20.84 -25.52 1.90
N THR A 157 20.76 -25.60 3.23
CA THR A 157 21.17 -26.77 4.00
C THR A 157 19.98 -27.35 4.75
N GLY A 158 19.94 -28.68 4.92
CA GLY A 158 18.84 -29.36 5.61
C GLY A 158 17.53 -29.45 4.80
N ALA A 159 17.53 -29.02 3.56
CA ALA A 159 16.39 -29.17 2.64
C ALA A 159 16.32 -30.59 2.08
N GLU A 160 15.19 -30.94 1.48
CA GLU A 160 15.05 -32.18 0.74
C GLU A 160 15.87 -32.13 -0.56
N GLU A 161 16.26 -33.32 -1.07
CA GLU A 161 17.04 -33.40 -2.31
C GLU A 161 16.22 -32.83 -3.49
N GLY A 162 16.81 -31.87 -4.18
CA GLY A 162 16.17 -31.18 -5.31
C GLY A 162 15.40 -29.93 -4.94
N ASP A 163 15.24 -29.60 -3.67
CA ASP A 163 14.60 -28.35 -3.25
C ASP A 163 15.47 -27.14 -3.61
N MET A 164 14.79 -26.08 -4.06
CA MET A 164 15.39 -24.80 -4.38
C MET A 164 14.51 -23.67 -3.84
N PRO A 165 15.07 -22.50 -3.48
CA PRO A 165 14.26 -21.35 -3.09
C PRO A 165 13.43 -20.84 -4.28
N LEU A 166 12.28 -20.22 -3.98
CA LEU A 166 11.53 -19.46 -4.96
C LEU A 166 12.19 -18.09 -5.14
N ALA A 167 12.51 -17.71 -6.37
CA ALA A 167 13.04 -16.38 -6.69
C ALA A 167 12.01 -15.59 -7.51
N THR A 168 11.67 -14.38 -7.06
CA THR A 168 10.67 -13.52 -7.70
C THR A 168 11.16 -12.07 -7.81
N THR A 169 10.60 -11.33 -8.76
CA THR A 169 10.79 -9.88 -8.91
C THR A 169 9.50 -9.24 -9.42
N ASP A 170 9.24 -8.02 -8.97
CA ASP A 170 8.15 -7.17 -9.49
C ASP A 170 8.67 -6.21 -10.58
N ASN A 171 9.94 -6.31 -10.98
CA ASN A 171 10.56 -5.41 -11.94
C ASN A 171 10.66 -6.05 -13.31
N GLU A 172 9.87 -5.59 -14.28
CA GLU A 172 9.80 -6.12 -15.65
C GLU A 172 11.14 -6.16 -16.40
N TRP A 173 12.06 -5.25 -16.04
CA TRP A 173 13.40 -5.17 -16.63
C TRP A 173 14.44 -6.13 -16.00
N ILE A 174 14.04 -6.94 -15.04
CA ILE A 174 14.81 -8.06 -14.50
C ILE A 174 14.11 -9.33 -14.98
N GLN A 175 14.74 -10.04 -15.89
CA GLN A 175 14.13 -11.14 -16.63
C GLN A 175 14.93 -12.43 -16.50
N ASN A 176 14.38 -13.53 -17.06
CA ASN A 176 15.03 -14.82 -17.18
C ASN A 176 15.60 -15.32 -15.84
N ILE A 177 14.80 -15.20 -14.76
CA ILE A 177 15.20 -15.69 -13.45
C ILE A 177 15.20 -17.22 -13.48
N VAL A 178 16.39 -17.81 -13.31
CA VAL A 178 16.60 -19.26 -13.25
C VAL A 178 17.28 -19.62 -11.95
N VAL A 179 16.61 -20.45 -11.14
CA VAL A 179 17.15 -20.95 -9.87
C VAL A 179 17.87 -22.27 -10.11
N GLU A 180 19.11 -22.35 -9.66
CA GLU A 180 19.94 -23.56 -9.63
C GLU A 180 20.24 -23.93 -8.17
N SER A 181 20.90 -25.05 -7.91
CA SER A 181 21.11 -25.57 -6.54
C SER A 181 21.88 -24.64 -5.59
N ASP A 182 22.69 -23.72 -6.11
CA ASP A 182 23.58 -22.84 -5.33
C ASP A 182 23.51 -21.36 -5.75
N LYS A 183 22.71 -21.05 -6.78
CA LYS A 183 22.63 -19.70 -7.34
C LYS A 183 21.32 -19.43 -8.06
N VAL A 184 21.04 -18.15 -8.24
CA VAL A 184 19.98 -17.63 -9.11
C VAL A 184 20.63 -16.80 -10.19
N ASN A 185 20.45 -17.19 -11.44
CA ASN A 185 20.86 -16.42 -12.61
C ASN A 185 19.69 -15.59 -13.12
N PHE A 186 19.96 -14.39 -13.62
CA PHE A 186 18.96 -13.50 -14.18
C PHE A 186 19.57 -12.55 -15.22
N LEU A 187 18.74 -11.89 -15.99
CA LEU A 187 19.13 -10.87 -16.97
C LEU A 187 18.60 -9.50 -16.54
N VAL A 188 19.45 -8.50 -16.55
CA VAL A 188 19.08 -7.08 -16.41
C VAL A 188 19.06 -6.46 -17.80
N GLU A 189 17.89 -5.98 -18.24
CA GLU A 189 17.76 -5.28 -19.52
C GLU A 189 18.46 -3.93 -19.52
N GLN A 190 18.78 -3.40 -20.70
CA GLN A 190 19.35 -2.06 -20.86
C GLN A 190 18.45 -1.00 -20.21
N ASN A 191 19.05 -0.07 -19.47
CA ASN A 191 18.38 1.13 -18.95
C ASN A 191 18.42 2.25 -20.01
N PRO A 192 17.31 2.50 -20.72
CA PRO A 192 17.28 3.53 -21.75
C PRO A 192 17.04 4.94 -21.19
N THR A 193 17.08 5.12 -19.85
CA THR A 193 16.72 6.38 -19.20
C THR A 193 17.94 7.14 -18.69
N THR A 194 17.76 8.42 -18.39
CA THR A 194 18.77 9.30 -17.81
C THR A 194 18.89 9.18 -16.30
N SER A 195 18.12 8.26 -15.68
CA SER A 195 18.10 8.05 -14.23
C SER A 195 18.60 6.66 -13.90
N THR A 196 19.37 6.54 -12.82
CA THR A 196 19.66 5.26 -12.19
C THR A 196 18.35 4.62 -11.77
N ARG A 197 18.16 3.33 -12.10
CA ARG A 197 16.99 2.57 -11.65
C ARG A 197 17.39 1.50 -10.65
N ARG A 198 16.45 1.15 -9.79
CA ARG A 198 16.62 0.13 -8.76
C ARG A 198 15.49 -0.88 -8.86
N GLY A 199 15.78 -2.11 -8.53
CA GLY A 199 14.85 -3.20 -8.45
C GLY A 199 15.33 -4.22 -7.44
N SER A 200 14.62 -5.30 -7.28
CA SER A 200 15.00 -6.37 -6.35
C SER A 200 14.59 -7.74 -6.84
N ILE A 201 15.34 -8.74 -6.40
CA ILE A 201 14.97 -10.15 -6.48
C ILE A 201 14.79 -10.64 -5.05
N VAL A 202 13.65 -11.27 -4.78
CA VAL A 202 13.32 -11.84 -3.48
C VAL A 202 13.44 -13.36 -3.56
N LEU A 203 14.26 -13.95 -2.68
CA LEU A 203 14.38 -15.39 -2.51
C LEU A 203 13.59 -15.82 -1.28
N ASN A 204 12.67 -16.77 -1.46
CA ASN A 204 11.85 -17.34 -0.39
C ASN A 204 12.08 -18.85 -0.28
N TYR A 205 12.28 -19.35 0.94
CA TYR A 205 12.24 -20.76 1.26
C TYR A 205 11.74 -20.96 2.68
N GLY A 206 10.59 -21.54 2.82
CA GLY A 206 9.94 -21.69 4.12
C GLY A 206 9.67 -20.35 4.81
N THR A 207 10.27 -20.15 5.97
CA THR A 207 10.18 -18.88 6.73
C THR A 207 11.24 -17.85 6.34
N TYR A 208 12.20 -18.24 5.51
CA TYR A 208 13.28 -17.36 5.08
C TYR A 208 12.85 -16.50 3.90
N THR A 209 13.11 -15.21 4.00
CA THR A 209 12.92 -14.25 2.91
C THR A 209 14.16 -13.37 2.83
N PHE A 210 14.82 -13.36 1.68
CA PHE A 210 15.98 -12.52 1.42
C PHE A 210 15.74 -11.65 0.19
N THR A 211 16.05 -10.36 0.31
CA THR A 211 15.97 -9.42 -0.79
C THR A 211 17.36 -8.98 -1.21
N THR A 212 17.70 -9.21 -2.49
CA THR A 212 18.88 -8.65 -3.13
C THR A 212 18.47 -7.47 -4.00
N GLN A 213 19.09 -6.31 -3.77
CA GLN A 213 18.86 -5.09 -4.53
C GLN A 213 19.65 -5.12 -5.84
N ILE A 214 19.02 -4.68 -6.92
CA ILE A 214 19.65 -4.48 -8.23
C ILE A 214 19.67 -2.99 -8.50
N LYS A 215 20.87 -2.40 -8.61
CA LYS A 215 21.05 -1.00 -8.98
C LYS A 215 21.64 -0.93 -10.38
N GLN A 216 20.98 -0.19 -11.28
CA GLN A 216 21.47 -0.02 -12.65
C GLN A 216 21.68 1.45 -12.96
N GLU A 217 22.86 1.77 -13.48
CA GLU A 217 23.24 3.12 -13.85
C GLU A 217 22.37 3.70 -14.98
N ALA A 218 22.31 5.02 -15.04
CA ALA A 218 21.67 5.77 -16.13
C ALA A 218 22.41 5.61 -17.45
N SER A 219 21.71 5.76 -18.58
CA SER A 219 22.35 5.80 -19.89
C SER A 219 23.27 7.03 -20.01
N ALA A 220 24.54 6.78 -20.32
CA ALA A 220 25.55 7.84 -20.48
C ALA A 220 25.37 8.69 -21.74
N ASN A 221 24.55 8.22 -22.70
CA ASN A 221 24.41 8.87 -24.02
C ASN A 221 23.23 9.85 -24.09
N ILE A 222 22.46 10.00 -22.99
CA ILE A 222 21.33 10.92 -22.91
C ILE A 222 21.63 11.94 -21.81
N PRO A 223 21.49 13.26 -22.04
CA PRO A 223 21.66 14.24 -20.99
C PRO A 223 20.61 14.04 -19.89
N ALA A 224 21.02 14.22 -18.63
CA ALA A 224 20.14 14.20 -17.48
C ALA A 224 19.93 15.65 -16.98
N LEU A 225 18.64 16.03 -16.78
CA LEU A 225 18.26 17.29 -16.16
C LEU A 225 17.91 17.03 -14.70
N THR A 226 18.55 17.76 -13.79
CA THR A 226 18.32 17.68 -12.33
C THR A 226 18.26 19.06 -11.71
N ALA A 227 17.77 19.14 -10.48
CA ALA A 227 17.86 20.34 -9.65
C ALA A 227 18.03 19.94 -8.17
N GLY A 228 18.40 20.89 -7.32
CA GLY A 228 18.59 20.65 -5.88
C GLY A 228 17.30 20.32 -5.11
N SER A 229 16.11 20.53 -5.72
CA SER A 229 14.81 20.23 -5.12
C SER A 229 13.79 19.93 -6.21
N THR A 230 12.80 19.10 -5.88
CA THR A 230 11.59 18.87 -6.69
C THR A 230 10.43 19.79 -6.29
N SER A 231 10.64 20.67 -5.29
CA SER A 231 9.66 21.65 -4.83
C SER A 231 10.34 23.01 -4.62
N ILE A 232 9.65 24.09 -4.98
CA ILE A 232 10.12 25.46 -4.84
C ILE A 232 8.96 26.39 -4.49
N LYS A 233 9.21 27.40 -3.65
CA LYS A 233 8.20 28.41 -3.34
C LYS A 233 8.03 29.41 -4.49
N LEU A 234 6.80 29.90 -4.65
CA LEU A 234 6.50 30.92 -5.65
C LEU A 234 7.45 32.13 -5.50
N GLY A 235 8.11 32.52 -6.60
CA GLY A 235 9.05 33.63 -6.63
C GLY A 235 10.47 33.31 -6.15
N GLU A 236 10.75 32.14 -5.62
CA GLU A 236 12.11 31.66 -5.38
C GLU A 236 12.72 31.11 -6.67
N SER A 237 14.05 31.22 -6.80
CA SER A 237 14.75 30.72 -7.98
C SER A 237 15.32 29.33 -7.76
N ILE A 238 15.21 28.46 -8.77
CA ILE A 238 15.81 27.13 -8.80
C ILE A 238 16.87 27.05 -9.90
N ASN A 239 18.02 26.45 -9.56
CA ASN A 239 19.06 26.15 -10.52
C ASN A 239 18.92 24.73 -11.03
N PHE A 240 18.95 24.57 -12.34
CA PHE A 240 19.03 23.29 -13.00
C PHE A 240 20.49 22.93 -13.32
N THR A 241 20.77 21.64 -13.26
CA THR A 241 22.05 21.07 -13.69
C THR A 241 21.79 20.06 -14.80
N VAL A 242 22.56 20.15 -15.88
CA VAL A 242 22.50 19.18 -16.99
C VAL A 242 23.80 18.41 -17.02
N THR A 243 23.71 17.09 -16.92
CA THR A 243 24.88 16.20 -16.96
C THR A 243 24.81 15.25 -18.13
N LEU A 244 25.96 14.89 -18.70
CA LEU A 244 26.11 13.82 -19.68
C LEU A 244 27.28 12.94 -19.26
N ALA A 245 27.04 11.63 -19.04
CA ALA A 245 28.06 10.72 -18.54
C ALA A 245 28.79 11.25 -17.28
N ASN A 246 28.03 11.81 -16.32
CA ASN A 246 28.51 12.44 -15.08
C ASN A 246 29.34 13.73 -15.28
N ASN A 247 29.48 14.25 -16.50
CA ASN A 247 30.11 15.53 -16.73
C ASN A 247 29.04 16.63 -16.75
N ASP A 248 29.31 17.75 -16.06
CA ASP A 248 28.43 18.92 -16.11
C ASP A 248 28.55 19.61 -17.47
N VAL A 249 27.43 19.66 -18.18
CA VAL A 249 27.30 20.31 -19.51
C VAL A 249 26.29 21.46 -19.47
N THR A 250 25.88 21.90 -18.29
CA THR A 250 24.83 22.91 -18.06
C THR A 250 25.07 24.18 -18.88
N ALA A 251 26.31 24.68 -18.93
CA ALA A 251 26.64 25.90 -19.65
C ALA A 251 26.45 25.80 -21.19
N SER A 252 26.41 24.60 -21.73
CA SER A 252 26.24 24.30 -23.18
C SER A 252 24.90 23.69 -23.51
N ALA A 253 24.03 23.47 -22.52
CA ALA A 253 22.70 22.94 -22.68
C ALA A 253 21.66 24.06 -22.63
N THR A 254 20.54 23.85 -23.33
CA THR A 254 19.39 24.75 -23.29
C THR A 254 18.24 24.04 -22.59
N ILE A 255 17.57 24.72 -21.66
CA ILE A 255 16.44 24.18 -20.89
C ILE A 255 15.15 24.72 -21.48
N TYR A 256 14.15 23.86 -21.56
CA TYR A 256 12.84 24.15 -22.14
C TYR A 256 11.72 23.77 -21.19
N ASP A 257 10.66 24.56 -21.16
CA ASP A 257 9.37 24.13 -20.62
C ASP A 257 8.81 22.96 -21.43
N TYR A 258 8.39 21.90 -20.75
CA TYR A 258 8.00 20.65 -21.40
C TYR A 258 6.71 20.81 -22.24
N TYR A 259 5.77 21.64 -21.81
CA TYR A 259 4.48 21.81 -22.48
C TYR A 259 4.53 22.87 -23.57
N THR A 260 5.08 24.04 -23.27
CA THR A 260 5.13 25.16 -24.23
C THR A 260 6.26 25.03 -25.23
N LYS A 261 7.26 24.19 -24.97
CA LYS A 261 8.51 24.04 -25.74
C LYS A 261 9.34 25.34 -25.82
N SER A 262 9.02 26.32 -24.98
CA SER A 262 9.75 27.57 -24.89
C SER A 262 11.01 27.40 -24.06
N GLU A 263 12.07 28.11 -24.45
CA GLU A 263 13.30 28.20 -23.65
C GLU A 263 13.04 28.90 -22.32
N VAL A 264 13.62 28.39 -21.24
CA VAL A 264 13.54 28.97 -19.90
C VAL A 264 14.92 29.33 -19.38
N SER A 265 14.97 30.40 -18.57
CA SER A 265 16.24 30.85 -17.94
C SER A 265 16.71 29.84 -16.89
N ASN A 266 18.00 29.75 -16.71
CA ASN A 266 18.63 29.08 -15.58
C ASN A 266 19.49 30.07 -14.81
N PRO A 267 19.15 30.48 -13.58
CA PRO A 267 18.05 29.97 -12.74
C PRO A 267 16.65 30.29 -13.28
N TYR A 268 15.70 29.41 -12.98
CA TYR A 268 14.27 29.57 -13.25
C TYR A 268 13.56 30.13 -12.02
N THR A 269 12.68 31.12 -12.22
CA THR A 269 11.85 31.72 -11.15
C THR A 269 10.39 31.60 -11.54
N PRO A 270 9.57 30.77 -10.84
CA PRO A 270 8.18 30.58 -11.18
C PRO A 270 7.33 31.80 -10.80
N THR A 271 6.34 32.09 -11.64
CA THR A 271 5.34 33.15 -11.42
C THR A 271 3.95 32.61 -11.10
N GLU A 272 3.74 31.28 -11.18
CA GLU A 272 2.46 30.63 -10.94
C GLU A 272 2.66 29.34 -10.13
N LEU A 273 1.64 28.99 -9.35
CA LEU A 273 1.62 27.75 -8.56
C LEU A 273 1.39 26.51 -9.43
N GLY A 274 1.72 25.33 -8.88
CA GLY A 274 1.45 24.02 -9.47
C GLY A 274 2.67 23.39 -10.13
N GLU A 275 2.47 22.27 -10.80
CA GLU A 275 3.52 21.50 -11.45
C GLU A 275 4.06 22.21 -12.67
N ARG A 276 5.38 22.21 -12.81
CA ARG A 276 6.13 22.69 -13.97
C ARG A 276 7.11 21.62 -14.40
N SER A 277 7.01 21.18 -15.64
CA SER A 277 7.91 20.16 -16.20
C SER A 277 8.85 20.77 -17.21
N PHE A 278 10.11 20.35 -17.17
CA PHE A 278 11.19 20.86 -17.99
C PHE A 278 11.95 19.71 -18.66
N TYR A 279 12.64 20.00 -19.73
CA TYR A 279 13.66 19.12 -20.32
C TYR A 279 14.83 19.96 -20.84
N ALA A 280 15.99 19.35 -20.93
CA ALA A 280 17.17 20.00 -21.49
C ALA A 280 17.50 19.43 -22.88
N LYS A 281 18.14 20.25 -23.72
CA LYS A 281 18.79 19.81 -24.96
C LYS A 281 20.28 20.08 -24.91
N TYR A 282 21.06 19.07 -25.23
CA TYR A 282 22.51 19.17 -25.41
C TYR A 282 22.91 18.46 -26.70
N ASN A 283 23.62 19.16 -27.60
CA ASN A 283 23.99 18.66 -28.93
C ASN A 283 22.84 18.03 -29.71
N GLY A 284 21.63 18.59 -29.61
CA GLY A 284 20.44 18.11 -30.29
C GLY A 284 19.71 16.95 -29.59
N VAL A 285 20.30 16.33 -28.57
CA VAL A 285 19.68 15.25 -27.78
C VAL A 285 18.92 15.83 -26.59
N SER A 286 17.68 15.39 -26.39
CA SER A 286 16.83 15.82 -25.28
C SER A 286 17.00 14.91 -24.07
N SER A 287 16.97 15.49 -22.87
CA SER A 287 16.85 14.77 -21.60
C SER A 287 15.43 14.22 -21.40
N ASN A 288 15.26 13.37 -20.41
CA ASN A 288 13.92 13.08 -19.84
C ASN A 288 13.37 14.36 -19.19
N ALA A 289 12.03 14.38 -19.01
CA ALA A 289 11.38 15.45 -18.28
C ALA A 289 11.77 15.44 -16.79
N PHE A 290 11.93 16.64 -16.22
CA PHE A 290 12.10 16.88 -14.79
C PHE A 290 10.98 17.78 -14.31
N THR A 291 10.25 17.39 -13.26
CA THR A 291 9.11 18.15 -12.74
C THR A 291 9.44 18.81 -11.42
N VAL A 292 9.05 20.08 -11.31
CA VAL A 292 9.15 20.90 -10.08
C VAL A 292 7.74 21.32 -9.67
N VAL A 293 7.41 21.15 -8.40
CA VAL A 293 6.15 21.61 -7.82
C VAL A 293 6.35 23.01 -7.23
N VAL A 294 5.64 24.00 -7.76
CA VAL A 294 5.66 25.37 -7.23
C VAL A 294 4.59 25.51 -6.16
N VAL A 295 5.01 25.79 -4.93
CA VAL A 295 4.14 25.88 -3.75
C VAL A 295 4.02 27.31 -3.24
N PRO A 296 2.99 27.63 -2.42
CA PRO A 296 2.86 28.95 -1.80
C PRO A 296 4.07 29.36 -0.97
N THR A 297 4.34 30.66 -0.88
CA THR A 297 5.49 31.21 -0.14
C THR A 297 5.48 30.88 1.35
N ASP A 298 4.30 30.63 1.91
CA ASP A 298 4.09 30.30 3.33
C ASP A 298 4.13 28.79 3.62
N THR A 299 4.41 27.96 2.62
CA THR A 299 4.56 26.50 2.77
C THR A 299 5.66 26.17 3.78
N PRO A 300 5.37 25.34 4.81
CA PRO A 300 6.38 24.89 5.75
C PRO A 300 7.39 23.98 5.06
N SER A 301 8.68 24.17 5.37
CA SER A 301 9.74 23.37 4.77
C SER A 301 9.86 22.01 5.45
N LEU A 302 9.93 20.96 4.64
CA LEU A 302 10.25 19.62 5.12
C LEU A 302 11.68 19.56 5.67
N PRO A 303 11.98 18.69 6.63
CA PRO A 303 13.35 18.40 7.03
C PRO A 303 14.14 17.85 5.84
N ALA A 304 15.46 18.13 5.83
CA ALA A 304 16.35 17.48 4.88
C ALA A 304 16.25 15.95 5.02
N ASP A 305 16.22 15.26 3.89
CA ASP A 305 16.23 13.78 3.89
C ASP A 305 17.56 13.28 4.45
N SER A 306 17.53 12.57 5.57
CA SER A 306 18.72 12.08 6.27
C SER A 306 19.40 10.90 5.56
N ALA A 307 18.71 10.25 4.63
CA ALA A 307 19.22 9.11 3.88
C ALA A 307 18.59 9.07 2.47
N PRO A 308 18.96 10.02 1.58
CA PRO A 308 18.31 10.21 0.28
C PRO A 308 18.34 8.99 -0.63
N ASP A 309 19.35 8.15 -0.48
CA ASP A 309 19.52 6.91 -1.26
C ASP A 309 18.91 5.67 -0.59
N SER A 310 18.38 5.79 0.64
CA SER A 310 17.76 4.66 1.36
C SER A 310 16.27 4.57 1.09
N TYR A 311 15.79 3.35 0.94
CA TYR A 311 14.35 2.98 0.82
C TYR A 311 13.99 1.88 1.84
N ASP A 312 14.83 1.67 2.84
CA ASP A 312 14.59 0.73 3.93
C ASP A 312 13.98 1.49 5.12
N PHE A 313 12.65 1.46 5.18
CA PHE A 313 11.88 2.28 6.13
C PHE A 313 11.51 1.50 7.38
N ASN A 314 11.47 2.19 8.52
CA ASN A 314 10.76 1.69 9.69
C ASN A 314 9.26 1.75 9.44
N GLN A 315 8.58 0.68 9.80
CA GLN A 315 7.11 0.65 9.81
C GLN A 315 6.57 1.13 11.15
N ARG A 316 5.54 1.96 11.08
CA ARG A 316 4.64 2.24 12.20
C ARG A 316 3.23 1.89 11.78
N ILE A 317 2.73 0.75 12.27
CA ILE A 317 1.36 0.34 12.01
C ILE A 317 0.37 1.26 12.72
N LEU A 318 -0.84 1.38 12.18
CA LEU A 318 -1.92 2.12 12.83
C LEU A 318 -2.72 1.18 13.74
N LEU A 319 -2.84 1.55 15.01
CA LEU A 319 -3.79 0.93 15.93
C LEU A 319 -4.83 1.98 16.36
N VAL A 320 -6.10 1.72 16.11
CA VAL A 320 -7.21 2.57 16.56
C VAL A 320 -8.00 1.87 17.64
N SER A 321 -7.94 2.40 18.87
CA SER A 321 -8.72 1.91 19.99
C SER A 321 -10.10 2.59 20.02
N HIS A 322 -11.16 1.81 19.88
CA HIS A 322 -12.54 2.28 20.03
C HIS A 322 -12.95 2.14 21.49
N THR A 323 -13.21 3.26 22.14
CA THR A 323 -13.31 3.36 23.59
C THR A 323 -14.28 4.46 24.06
N GLY A 324 -14.36 4.65 25.38
CA GLY A 324 -15.09 5.73 26.03
C GLY A 324 -14.62 5.90 27.46
N ALA A 325 -14.64 7.13 27.98
CA ALA A 325 -14.36 7.40 29.38
C ALA A 325 -15.45 6.80 30.28
N GLY A 326 -16.71 6.77 29.85
CA GLY A 326 -17.82 6.11 30.54
C GLY A 326 -17.84 4.59 30.41
N CYS A 327 -16.98 4.00 29.59
CA CYS A 327 -16.93 2.56 29.36
C CYS A 327 -16.19 1.83 30.50
N GLY A 328 -16.92 1.11 31.35
CA GLY A 328 -16.34 0.39 32.50
C GLY A 328 -15.52 -0.85 32.15
N TYR A 329 -15.58 -1.35 30.91
CA TYR A 329 -14.79 -2.47 30.41
C TYR A 329 -13.54 -2.04 29.64
N CYS A 330 -13.32 -0.74 29.43
CA CYS A 330 -12.23 -0.20 28.62
C CYS A 330 -10.86 -0.07 29.34
N PRO A 331 -10.76 0.07 30.68
CA PRO A 331 -9.46 0.23 31.36
C PRO A 331 -8.41 -0.83 31.02
N PRO A 332 -8.71 -2.15 30.95
CA PRO A 332 -7.69 -3.15 30.61
C PRO A 332 -7.06 -2.96 29.22
N VAL A 333 -7.84 -2.51 28.23
CA VAL A 333 -7.31 -2.22 26.88
C VAL A 333 -6.44 -0.97 26.93
N LYS A 334 -6.86 0.08 27.66
CA LYS A 334 -6.05 1.29 27.85
C LYS A 334 -4.70 0.96 28.50
N GLU A 335 -4.69 0.06 29.49
CA GLU A 335 -3.46 -0.42 30.13
C GLU A 335 -2.58 -1.22 29.15
N ALA A 336 -3.18 -2.08 28.31
CA ALA A 336 -2.43 -2.85 27.30
C ALA A 336 -1.74 -1.93 26.26
N PHE A 337 -2.42 -0.88 25.81
CA PHE A 337 -1.82 0.13 24.92
C PHE A 337 -0.67 0.87 25.62
N LYS A 338 -0.88 1.35 26.86
CA LYS A 338 0.16 2.01 27.64
C LYS A 338 1.40 1.12 27.82
N ASN A 339 1.21 -0.15 28.17
CA ASN A 339 2.30 -1.10 28.33
C ASN A 339 3.08 -1.31 27.00
N ALA A 340 2.40 -1.31 25.86
CA ALA A 340 3.04 -1.39 24.55
C ALA A 340 3.81 -0.10 24.22
N GLU A 341 3.25 1.09 24.50
CA GLU A 341 3.90 2.39 24.32
C GLU A 341 5.14 2.59 25.21
N GLU A 342 5.15 2.00 26.42
CA GLU A 342 6.29 2.04 27.35
C GLU A 342 7.32 0.93 27.09
N SER A 343 6.97 -0.10 26.32
CA SER A 343 7.86 -1.22 26.01
C SER A 343 9.01 -0.80 25.11
N THR A 344 10.23 -1.11 25.48
CA THR A 344 11.42 -0.91 24.63
C THR A 344 11.37 -1.68 23.33
N TYR A 345 10.57 -2.76 23.27
CA TYR A 345 10.39 -3.60 22.07
C TYR A 345 9.27 -3.11 21.15
N TYR A 346 8.14 -2.59 21.71
CA TYR A 346 6.95 -2.25 20.94
C TYR A 346 6.79 -0.76 20.61
N LYS A 347 7.30 0.16 21.44
CA LYS A 347 7.03 1.61 21.38
C LYS A 347 7.26 2.26 20.02
N ASP A 348 8.21 1.74 19.24
CA ASP A 348 8.60 2.30 17.93
C ASP A 348 7.98 1.55 16.74
N LYS A 349 7.03 0.63 16.97
CA LYS A 349 6.43 -0.21 15.95
C LYS A 349 5.03 0.20 15.51
N PHE A 350 4.39 1.10 16.25
CA PHE A 350 3.02 1.51 16.00
C PHE A 350 2.75 2.96 16.38
N ASN A 351 1.69 3.51 15.83
CA ASN A 351 1.06 4.74 16.31
C ASN A 351 -0.37 4.42 16.74
N ALA A 352 -0.75 4.85 17.93
CA ALA A 352 -2.07 4.64 18.50
C ALA A 352 -2.96 5.88 18.32
N VAL A 353 -4.23 5.65 18.01
CA VAL A 353 -5.30 6.67 18.02
C VAL A 353 -6.45 6.15 18.87
N PHE A 354 -6.92 6.97 19.82
CA PHE A 354 -8.05 6.61 20.67
C PHE A 354 -9.33 7.30 20.18
N SER A 355 -10.25 6.51 19.63
CA SER A 355 -11.54 6.93 19.10
C SER A 355 -12.61 6.84 20.18
N TYR A 356 -12.89 7.98 20.83
CA TYR A 356 -13.90 8.10 21.89
C TYR A 356 -15.27 8.35 21.27
N SER A 357 -16.05 7.32 21.12
CA SER A 357 -17.37 7.36 20.47
C SER A 357 -18.50 6.72 21.29
N PHE A 358 -18.21 6.38 22.56
CA PHE A 358 -19.16 5.70 23.45
C PHE A 358 -20.31 6.64 23.87
N SER A 359 -20.03 7.88 24.29
CA SER A 359 -21.04 8.86 24.66
C SER A 359 -20.67 10.25 24.15
N SER A 360 -21.62 10.95 23.55
CA SER A 360 -21.45 12.31 23.02
C SER A 360 -21.25 13.37 24.12
N THR A 361 -21.43 13.04 25.39
CA THR A 361 -21.24 13.95 26.53
C THR A 361 -19.83 13.88 27.11
N GLU A 362 -18.98 12.97 26.64
CA GLU A 362 -17.61 12.83 27.12
C GLU A 362 -16.70 13.93 26.57
N ALA A 363 -15.78 14.45 27.39
CA ALA A 363 -14.79 15.45 26.95
C ALA A 363 -13.86 14.92 25.82
N CYS A 364 -13.67 13.60 25.74
CA CYS A 364 -12.88 12.94 24.71
C CYS A 364 -13.66 12.71 23.41
N TYR A 365 -14.97 12.85 23.41
CA TYR A 365 -15.79 12.58 22.23
C TYR A 365 -15.48 13.54 21.06
N SER A 366 -15.56 13.00 19.84
CA SER A 366 -15.63 13.80 18.62
C SER A 366 -16.58 13.15 17.61
N SER A 367 -17.16 13.97 16.72
CA SER A 367 -18.00 13.48 15.61
C SER A 367 -17.19 12.61 14.64
N ALA A 368 -15.92 12.93 14.43
CA ALA A 368 -15.01 12.15 13.61
C ALA A 368 -14.78 10.75 14.21
N ALA A 369 -14.58 10.65 15.54
CA ALA A 369 -14.47 9.36 16.23
C ALA A 369 -15.76 8.53 16.08
N LYS A 370 -16.94 9.17 16.12
CA LYS A 370 -18.22 8.49 15.91
C LYS A 370 -18.40 8.02 14.47
N THR A 371 -17.98 8.82 13.51
CA THR A 371 -18.01 8.46 12.08
C THR A 371 -17.08 7.26 11.81
N LEU A 372 -15.88 7.28 12.41
CA LEU A 372 -14.92 6.18 12.31
C LEU A 372 -15.48 4.88 12.93
N TRP A 373 -16.14 4.97 14.10
CA TRP A 373 -16.84 3.84 14.69
C TRP A 373 -17.91 3.27 13.74
N ASN A 374 -18.76 4.15 13.18
CA ASN A 374 -19.82 3.75 12.25
C ASN A 374 -19.24 3.09 10.98
N TYR A 375 -18.10 3.54 10.49
CA TYR A 375 -17.41 2.88 9.38
C TYR A 375 -17.10 1.43 9.74
N TYR A 376 -16.46 1.15 10.88
CA TYR A 376 -16.05 -0.20 11.25
C TYR A 376 -17.21 -1.11 11.66
N VAL A 377 -18.33 -0.56 12.14
CA VAL A 377 -19.54 -1.32 12.42
C VAL A 377 -20.28 -1.72 11.14
N ASN A 378 -20.27 -0.86 10.12
CA ASN A 378 -21.12 -1.04 8.93
C ASN A 378 -20.35 -1.44 7.68
N VAL A 379 -19.06 -1.18 7.58
CA VAL A 379 -18.25 -1.32 6.35
C VAL A 379 -17.00 -2.17 6.59
N CYS A 380 -17.08 -3.16 7.49
CA CYS A 380 -15.95 -4.03 7.72
C CYS A 380 -15.65 -4.91 6.50
N SER A 381 -14.41 -4.86 6.03
CA SER A 381 -13.94 -5.60 4.85
C SER A 381 -13.60 -7.06 5.14
N THR A 382 -13.47 -7.46 6.41
CA THR A 382 -13.03 -8.80 6.81
C THR A 382 -14.16 -9.70 7.32
N GLY A 383 -15.42 -9.21 7.34
CA GLY A 383 -16.56 -9.90 7.96
C GLY A 383 -16.60 -9.82 9.50
N ASP A 384 -15.52 -9.34 10.13
CA ASP A 384 -15.44 -9.16 11.58
C ASP A 384 -15.93 -7.76 11.97
N TYR A 385 -17.23 -7.58 12.10
CA TYR A 385 -17.83 -6.33 12.52
C TYR A 385 -17.49 -6.02 13.99
N LEU A 386 -17.24 -4.75 14.30
CA LEU A 386 -17.14 -4.31 15.68
C LEU A 386 -18.50 -4.41 16.37
N THR A 387 -18.55 -5.12 17.48
CA THR A 387 -19.80 -5.40 18.21
C THR A 387 -19.93 -4.61 19.49
N GLY A 388 -18.90 -3.92 19.96
CA GLY A 388 -18.92 -3.18 21.22
C GLY A 388 -17.60 -2.60 21.68
N TYR A 389 -17.62 -1.99 22.86
CA TYR A 389 -16.46 -1.41 23.51
C TYR A 389 -16.00 -2.29 24.69
N PRO A 390 -14.68 -2.47 24.89
CA PRO A 390 -13.59 -2.00 24.05
C PRO A 390 -13.38 -2.90 22.82
N SER A 391 -12.89 -2.27 21.76
CA SER A 391 -12.38 -2.96 20.57
C SER A 391 -11.27 -2.10 19.94
N PHE A 392 -10.48 -2.67 19.03
CA PHE A 392 -9.53 -1.89 18.27
C PHE A 392 -9.34 -2.46 16.85
N THR A 393 -8.86 -1.61 15.95
CA THR A 393 -8.62 -1.96 14.55
C THR A 393 -7.16 -1.70 14.19
N THR A 394 -6.65 -2.50 13.24
CA THR A 394 -5.28 -2.42 12.75
C THR A 394 -5.30 -2.08 11.27
N ASN A 395 -4.48 -1.12 10.84
CA ASN A 395 -4.20 -0.79 9.43
C ASN A 395 -5.44 -0.60 8.55
N PHE A 396 -6.54 -0.05 9.09
CA PHE A 396 -7.84 0.17 8.44
C PHE A 396 -8.68 -1.10 8.17
N CYS A 397 -8.06 -2.26 8.08
CA CYS A 397 -8.70 -3.46 7.54
C CYS A 397 -9.03 -4.52 8.59
N PHE A 398 -8.32 -4.56 9.73
CA PHE A 398 -8.36 -5.71 10.63
C PHE A 398 -8.94 -5.33 11.99
N ASN A 399 -10.14 -5.85 12.27
CA ASN A 399 -10.86 -5.60 13.51
C ASN A 399 -10.50 -6.63 14.58
N TYR A 400 -10.53 -6.20 15.83
CA TYR A 400 -10.36 -7.05 17.00
C TYR A 400 -11.27 -6.62 18.14
N THR A 401 -12.05 -7.55 18.66
CA THR A 401 -12.87 -7.33 19.85
C THR A 401 -12.27 -8.11 21.01
N GLY A 402 -11.79 -7.40 22.06
CA GLY A 402 -11.16 -8.05 23.22
C GLY A 402 -10.46 -7.08 24.14
N LYS A 403 -10.01 -7.59 25.29
CA LYS A 403 -9.38 -6.82 26.36
C LYS A 403 -7.85 -6.91 26.35
N THR A 404 -7.30 -7.78 25.50
CA THR A 404 -5.86 -8.07 25.40
C THR A 404 -5.54 -8.34 23.94
N GLY A 405 -4.27 -8.42 23.56
CA GLY A 405 -3.86 -8.76 22.19
C GLY A 405 -3.28 -7.59 21.41
N VAL A 406 -2.98 -6.44 22.07
CA VAL A 406 -2.28 -5.31 21.43
C VAL A 406 -0.93 -5.76 20.89
N ASN A 407 -0.13 -6.45 21.73
CA ASN A 407 1.18 -6.96 21.33
C ASN A 407 1.09 -7.99 20.20
N ASP A 408 0.13 -8.92 20.28
CA ASP A 408 -0.07 -9.93 19.22
C ASP A 408 -0.42 -9.28 17.87
N ARG A 409 -1.18 -8.17 17.90
CA ARG A 409 -1.47 -7.41 16.68
C ARG A 409 -0.25 -6.70 16.14
N ILE A 410 0.57 -6.11 17.00
CA ILE A 410 1.84 -5.50 16.58
C ILE A 410 2.73 -6.57 15.93
N ASP A 411 2.93 -7.71 16.58
CA ASP A 411 3.75 -8.80 16.05
C ASP A 411 3.20 -9.39 14.73
N THR A 412 1.87 -9.40 14.57
CA THR A 412 1.23 -9.90 13.34
C THR A 412 1.43 -8.96 12.15
N PHE A 413 1.35 -7.64 12.35
CA PHE A 413 1.28 -6.66 11.26
C PHE A 413 2.52 -5.80 11.07
N TRP A 414 3.42 -5.76 12.05
CA TRP A 414 4.65 -4.98 11.97
C TRP A 414 5.69 -5.67 11.08
N ASP A 415 6.47 -4.84 10.35
CA ASP A 415 7.53 -5.21 9.40
C ASP A 415 7.06 -6.10 8.24
N LYS A 416 5.78 -5.98 7.90
CA LYS A 416 5.16 -6.63 6.76
C LYS A 416 5.05 -5.61 5.62
N ASN A 417 5.95 -5.71 4.62
CA ASN A 417 5.85 -4.94 3.37
C ASN A 417 5.84 -3.41 3.54
N VAL A 418 6.82 -2.86 4.24
CA VAL A 418 6.99 -1.40 4.34
C VAL A 418 7.51 -0.86 3.01
N THR A 419 6.61 -0.40 2.18
CA THR A 419 6.94 0.06 0.82
C THR A 419 7.09 1.56 0.71
N ALA A 420 6.73 2.33 1.74
CA ALA A 420 6.84 3.78 1.72
C ALA A 420 6.96 4.37 3.14
N SER A 421 7.50 5.59 3.19
CA SER A 421 7.55 6.43 4.39
C SER A 421 7.02 7.82 4.06
N VAL A 422 6.53 8.54 5.08
CA VAL A 422 5.98 9.88 4.96
C VAL A 422 6.72 10.86 5.85
N ALA A 423 7.12 11.99 5.28
CA ALA A 423 7.65 13.16 5.97
C ALA A 423 6.59 14.27 5.97
N LEU A 424 6.55 15.06 7.02
CA LEU A 424 5.58 16.14 7.19
C LEU A 424 6.26 17.42 7.69
N ALA A 425 5.72 18.55 7.26
CA ALA A 425 5.91 19.85 7.91
C ALA A 425 4.56 20.56 7.98
N THR A 426 4.26 21.20 9.11
CA THR A 426 2.98 21.84 9.33
C THR A 426 3.18 23.31 9.75
N LYS A 427 2.28 24.17 9.31
CA LYS A 427 2.20 25.57 9.74
C LYS A 427 0.75 25.94 10.00
N ARG A 428 0.51 26.52 11.16
CA ARG A 428 -0.82 27.01 11.53
C ARG A 428 -0.85 28.54 11.61
N ASP A 429 -1.92 29.13 11.06
CA ASP A 429 -2.23 30.55 11.22
C ASP A 429 -3.73 30.68 11.51
N GLY A 430 -4.06 31.05 12.74
CA GLY A 430 -5.46 31.06 13.20
C GLY A 430 -6.09 29.65 13.07
N ASN A 431 -7.14 29.56 12.27
CA ASN A 431 -7.82 28.29 11.94
C ASN A 431 -7.32 27.64 10.65
N LYS A 432 -6.35 28.23 9.97
CA LYS A 432 -5.76 27.63 8.77
C LYS A 432 -4.57 26.76 9.14
N LEU A 433 -4.53 25.57 8.54
CA LEU A 433 -3.41 24.63 8.64
C LEU A 433 -2.88 24.35 7.24
N VAL A 434 -1.61 24.66 7.03
CA VAL A 434 -0.86 24.25 5.84
C VAL A 434 -0.06 23.01 6.19
N VAL A 435 -0.22 21.96 5.43
CA VAL A 435 0.53 20.70 5.57
C VAL A 435 1.33 20.48 4.31
N ASN A 436 2.63 20.41 4.44
CA ASN A 436 3.51 19.92 3.40
C ASN A 436 3.86 18.47 3.73
N ALA A 437 3.48 17.55 2.86
CA ALA A 437 3.70 16.12 3.01
C ALA A 437 4.53 15.59 1.85
N ALA A 438 5.58 14.85 2.14
CA ALA A 438 6.31 14.08 1.14
C ALA A 438 6.19 12.58 1.42
N VAL A 439 6.03 11.80 0.37
CA VAL A 439 6.06 10.34 0.42
C VAL A 439 7.23 9.85 -0.42
N LYS A 440 8.02 8.96 0.15
CA LYS A 440 9.12 8.26 -0.50
C LYS A 440 8.78 6.79 -0.60
N SER A 441 8.86 6.20 -1.78
CA SER A 441 8.40 4.85 -2.07
C SER A 441 9.49 3.95 -2.62
N SER A 442 9.50 2.68 -2.21
CA SER A 442 10.39 1.64 -2.75
C SER A 442 9.78 0.90 -3.93
N LYS A 443 8.50 1.12 -4.25
CA LYS A 443 7.82 0.52 -5.41
C LYS A 443 6.84 1.49 -6.04
N ASP A 444 6.42 1.18 -7.27
CA ASP A 444 5.33 1.86 -7.96
C ASP A 444 4.01 1.56 -7.26
N GLN A 445 3.31 2.59 -6.82
CA GLN A 445 2.02 2.40 -6.17
C GLN A 445 1.16 3.66 -6.16
N HIS A 446 -0.14 3.44 -6.16
CA HIS A 446 -1.13 4.49 -5.96
C HIS A 446 -1.39 4.66 -4.47
N LEU A 447 -1.28 5.88 -3.94
CA LEU A 447 -1.40 6.13 -2.51
C LEU A 447 -2.49 7.15 -2.20
N LYS A 448 -3.15 6.94 -1.07
CA LYS A 448 -3.96 7.93 -0.36
C LYS A 448 -3.26 8.38 0.91
N ILE A 449 -3.60 9.58 1.35
CA ILE A 449 -3.18 10.12 2.64
C ILE A 449 -4.39 10.56 3.46
N ALA A 450 -4.50 10.00 4.66
CA ALA A 450 -5.42 10.51 5.68
C ALA A 450 -4.63 11.31 6.72
N LEU A 451 -5.14 12.48 7.06
CA LEU A 451 -4.59 13.34 8.11
C LEU A 451 -5.63 13.46 9.22
N TRP A 452 -5.30 12.94 10.38
CA TRP A 452 -6.18 13.02 11.55
C TRP A 452 -5.57 13.89 12.63
N LEU A 453 -6.40 14.77 13.21
CA LEU A 453 -6.04 15.59 14.35
C LEU A 453 -6.27 14.78 15.63
N ILE A 454 -5.26 14.65 16.44
CA ILE A 454 -5.28 13.96 17.73
C ILE A 454 -4.83 14.91 18.85
N GLU A 455 -5.36 14.76 20.05
CA GLU A 455 -5.05 15.63 21.20
C GLU A 455 -4.56 14.83 22.39
N ASP A 456 -3.54 15.36 23.05
CA ASP A 456 -2.98 14.81 24.28
C ASP A 456 -3.49 15.53 25.53
N GLY A 457 -3.46 14.80 26.68
CA GLY A 457 -3.72 15.38 27.98
C GLY A 457 -5.18 15.73 28.25
N VAL A 458 -6.12 15.14 27.53
CA VAL A 458 -7.56 15.37 27.74
C VAL A 458 -8.00 14.71 29.04
N TYR A 459 -8.50 15.52 29.99
CA TYR A 459 -9.00 15.00 31.25
C TYR A 459 -10.47 14.58 31.12
N ALA A 460 -10.76 13.33 31.47
CA ALA A 460 -12.12 12.80 31.63
C ALA A 460 -12.10 11.64 32.64
N THR A 461 -13.10 11.58 33.51
CA THR A 461 -13.21 10.51 34.51
C THR A 461 -13.45 9.17 33.82
N GLN A 462 -12.48 8.26 33.87
CA GLN A 462 -12.61 6.92 33.35
C GLN A 462 -13.39 6.03 34.32
N SER A 463 -14.49 5.45 33.87
CA SER A 463 -15.24 4.45 34.64
C SER A 463 -14.38 3.21 34.91
N ASN A 464 -14.46 2.69 36.13
CA ASN A 464 -13.69 1.53 36.61
C ASN A 464 -12.17 1.68 36.44
N ALA A 465 -11.66 2.92 36.48
CA ALA A 465 -10.22 3.16 36.48
C ALA A 465 -9.54 2.47 37.69
N THR A 466 -8.44 1.78 37.45
CA THR A 466 -7.63 1.11 38.44
C THR A 466 -6.45 1.98 38.92
N ALA A 467 -6.17 3.08 38.23
CA ALA A 467 -5.10 4.02 38.53
C ALA A 467 -5.46 5.45 38.07
N SER A 468 -4.91 6.46 38.74
CA SER A 468 -5.22 7.88 38.49
C SER A 468 -4.83 8.35 37.06
N TRP A 469 -3.77 7.81 36.48
CA TRP A 469 -3.34 8.15 35.13
C TRP A 469 -4.41 7.83 34.06
N MET A 470 -5.32 6.90 34.35
CA MET A 470 -6.39 6.53 33.41
C MET A 470 -7.41 7.64 33.16
N HIS A 471 -7.44 8.69 33.98
CA HIS A 471 -8.31 9.86 33.80
C HIS A 471 -7.72 10.90 32.84
N THR A 472 -6.45 10.75 32.45
CA THR A 472 -5.81 11.56 31.41
C THR A 472 -5.70 10.74 30.14
N HIS A 473 -6.18 11.29 29.04
CA HIS A 473 -6.30 10.61 27.76
C HIS A 473 -5.35 11.25 26.74
N HIS A 474 -4.62 10.43 26.02
CA HIS A 474 -3.66 10.84 24.99
C HIS A 474 -4.08 10.31 23.61
N ASN A 475 -3.56 10.92 22.56
CA ASN A 475 -3.87 10.56 21.17
C ASN A 475 -5.39 10.46 20.90
N VAL A 476 -6.17 11.34 21.54
CA VAL A 476 -7.64 11.41 21.42
C VAL A 476 -7.99 11.95 20.06
N MET A 477 -8.68 11.18 19.24
CA MET A 477 -9.11 11.59 17.92
C MET A 477 -10.09 12.77 18.00
N ARG A 478 -9.74 13.89 17.36
CA ARG A 478 -10.55 15.10 17.31
C ARG A 478 -11.21 15.29 15.96
N ASP A 479 -10.44 15.17 14.88
CA ASP A 479 -10.95 15.38 13.52
C ASP A 479 -10.20 14.55 12.48
N GLY A 480 -10.85 14.28 11.35
CA GLY A 480 -10.23 13.73 10.13
C GLY A 480 -10.19 14.82 9.08
N ILE A 481 -9.14 15.66 9.11
CA ILE A 481 -9.07 16.89 8.32
C ILE A 481 -9.06 16.68 6.80
N THR A 482 -8.69 15.48 6.33
CA THR A 482 -8.81 15.08 4.92
C THR A 482 -10.18 14.52 4.56
N GLY A 483 -11.10 14.52 5.51
CA GLY A 483 -12.42 13.91 5.41
C GLY A 483 -12.45 12.48 5.95
N ILE A 484 -13.45 12.20 6.77
CA ILE A 484 -13.85 10.87 7.22
C ILE A 484 -15.34 10.74 6.95
N SER A 485 -15.72 9.63 6.29
CA SER A 485 -17.13 9.32 6.02
C SER A 485 -17.47 7.91 6.50
N ALA A 486 -18.75 7.57 6.45
CA ALA A 486 -19.20 6.21 6.76
C ALA A 486 -18.72 5.15 5.75
N THR A 487 -18.15 5.55 4.61
CA THR A 487 -17.73 4.67 3.53
C THR A 487 -16.25 4.80 3.17
N ASP A 488 -15.57 5.89 3.54
CA ASP A 488 -14.15 6.12 3.26
C ASP A 488 -13.45 6.79 4.45
N ILE A 489 -12.34 6.19 4.88
CA ILE A 489 -11.47 6.69 5.96
C ILE A 489 -10.02 6.88 5.50
N ALA A 490 -9.71 6.52 4.24
CA ALA A 490 -8.36 6.58 3.69
C ALA A 490 -7.92 8.01 3.31
N GLY A 491 -8.84 8.97 3.36
CA GLY A 491 -8.55 10.38 3.09
C GLY A 491 -8.53 10.71 1.60
N VAL A 492 -7.61 11.58 1.21
CA VAL A 492 -7.53 12.11 -0.15
C VAL A 492 -6.48 11.37 -0.99
N GLU A 493 -6.65 11.43 -2.31
CA GLU A 493 -5.64 10.92 -3.23
C GLU A 493 -4.31 11.65 -3.02
N PHE A 494 -3.25 10.90 -2.73
CA PHE A 494 -1.89 11.44 -2.77
C PHE A 494 -1.36 11.40 -4.21
N GLY A 495 -1.67 10.35 -4.92
CA GLY A 495 -1.36 10.13 -6.31
C GLY A 495 -0.55 8.85 -6.55
N TYR A 496 -0.15 8.66 -7.80
CA TYR A 496 0.76 7.59 -8.19
C TYR A 496 2.20 7.99 -7.86
N VAL A 497 2.87 7.19 -7.05
CA VAL A 497 4.27 7.41 -6.64
C VAL A 497 5.13 6.33 -7.28
N ASN A 498 6.09 6.73 -8.10
CA ASN A 498 7.01 5.79 -8.74
C ASN A 498 8.00 5.22 -7.72
N ALA A 499 8.45 4.01 -8.00
CA ALA A 499 9.50 3.37 -7.21
C ALA A 499 10.76 4.26 -7.16
N TYR A 500 11.37 4.30 -5.99
CA TYR A 500 12.62 5.02 -5.74
C TYR A 500 12.55 6.53 -6.03
N THR A 501 11.36 7.09 -5.82
CA THR A 501 11.14 8.54 -5.93
C THR A 501 10.53 9.10 -4.65
N THR A 502 10.66 10.42 -4.50
CA THR A 502 9.97 11.21 -3.48
C THR A 502 8.94 12.08 -4.18
N TYR A 503 7.69 12.03 -3.69
CA TYR A 503 6.61 12.86 -4.17
C TYR A 503 6.16 13.80 -3.05
N GLU A 504 5.97 15.09 -3.36
CA GLU A 504 5.62 16.13 -2.38
C GLU A 504 4.27 16.74 -2.72
N ARG A 505 3.45 16.97 -1.70
CA ARG A 505 2.14 17.58 -1.85
C ARG A 505 1.84 18.56 -0.72
N VAL A 506 1.46 19.78 -1.09
CA VAL A 506 1.00 20.80 -0.14
C VAL A 506 -0.52 20.80 -0.09
N MET A 507 -1.06 20.76 1.12
CA MET A 507 -2.50 20.73 1.41
C MET A 507 -2.85 21.84 2.37
N ASN A 508 -4.01 22.48 2.15
CA ASN A 508 -4.50 23.57 2.98
C ASN A 508 -5.86 23.18 3.56
N PHE A 509 -6.03 23.39 4.86
CA PHE A 509 -7.21 23.01 5.59
C PHE A 509 -7.72 24.16 6.46
N ASP A 510 -9.03 24.27 6.61
CA ASP A 510 -9.68 25.07 7.65
C ASP A 510 -9.99 24.16 8.84
N LEU A 511 -9.35 24.45 9.98
CA LEU A 511 -9.57 23.68 11.22
C LEU A 511 -10.84 24.14 11.91
N PHE A 512 -11.73 23.22 12.18
CA PHE A 512 -12.91 23.45 13.03
C PHE A 512 -12.58 23.00 14.46
N ILE A 513 -12.06 23.95 15.25
CA ILE A 513 -11.62 23.65 16.62
C ILE A 513 -12.83 23.66 17.55
N GLY A 514 -13.17 22.52 18.13
CA GLY A 514 -14.19 22.41 19.16
C GLY A 514 -13.85 23.23 20.41
N SER A 515 -14.82 23.83 21.06
CA SER A 515 -14.62 24.71 22.23
C SER A 515 -13.93 24.01 23.42
N SER A 516 -13.96 22.68 23.46
CA SER A 516 -13.31 21.86 24.49
C SER A 516 -11.91 21.36 24.11
N TRP A 517 -11.42 21.71 22.90
CA TRP A 517 -10.11 21.21 22.44
C TRP A 517 -9.00 22.21 22.76
N ASN A 518 -7.86 21.70 23.17
CA ASN A 518 -6.65 22.49 23.30
C ASN A 518 -5.73 22.25 22.10
N ILE A 519 -5.80 23.15 21.12
CA ILE A 519 -5.04 23.02 19.86
C ILE A 519 -3.52 22.96 20.09
N ASN A 520 -3.02 23.50 21.20
CA ASN A 520 -1.60 23.45 21.52
C ASN A 520 -1.14 22.06 22.00
N ASN A 521 -2.08 21.19 22.35
CA ASN A 521 -1.83 19.79 22.68
C ASN A 521 -2.18 18.88 21.51
N CYS A 522 -2.55 19.45 20.36
CA CYS A 522 -2.91 18.67 19.19
C CYS A 522 -1.69 18.36 18.32
N LYS A 523 -1.72 17.16 17.75
CA LYS A 523 -0.77 16.62 16.79
C LYS A 523 -1.52 16.18 15.54
N LEU A 524 -0.79 16.07 14.45
CA LEU A 524 -1.29 15.51 13.21
C LEU A 524 -0.70 14.12 13.00
N ILE A 525 -1.53 13.10 12.86
CA ILE A 525 -1.10 11.80 12.35
C ILE A 525 -1.38 11.75 10.86
N ALA A 526 -0.33 11.51 10.07
CA ALA A 526 -0.44 11.15 8.67
C ALA A 526 -0.46 9.64 8.52
N ILE A 527 -1.39 9.16 7.71
CA ILE A 527 -1.62 7.75 7.44
C ILE A 527 -1.59 7.57 5.93
N ILE A 528 -0.51 6.96 5.41
CA ILE A 528 -0.44 6.60 4.00
C ILE A 528 -0.96 5.19 3.80
N SER A 529 -1.80 5.02 2.79
CA SER A 529 -2.45 3.75 2.49
C SER A 529 -2.47 3.46 1.00
N ALA A 530 -2.43 2.18 0.65
CA ALA A 530 -2.51 1.66 -0.71
C ALA A 530 -3.78 0.82 -0.89
N PRO A 531 -4.26 0.61 -2.13
CA PRO A 531 -5.34 -0.33 -2.40
C PRO A 531 -4.99 -1.72 -1.85
N ASN A 532 -5.94 -2.32 -1.12
CA ASN A 532 -5.76 -3.66 -0.59
C ASN A 532 -6.05 -4.68 -1.70
N SER A 533 -5.10 -5.58 -1.97
CA SER A 533 -5.23 -6.59 -3.02
C SER A 533 -6.28 -7.67 -2.74
N LYS A 534 -6.63 -7.88 -1.45
CA LYS A 534 -7.57 -8.90 -1.01
C LYS A 534 -9.02 -8.39 -0.90
N TYR A 535 -9.21 -7.09 -0.66
CA TYR A 535 -10.53 -6.49 -0.42
C TYR A 535 -10.76 -5.33 -1.37
N ASP A 536 -11.51 -5.59 -2.44
CA ASP A 536 -11.80 -4.60 -3.49
C ASP A 536 -12.39 -3.30 -2.94
N GLY A 537 -11.93 -2.17 -3.46
CA GLY A 537 -12.33 -0.84 -3.03
C GLY A 537 -11.89 -0.45 -1.61
N LYS A 538 -11.04 -1.25 -0.95
CA LYS A 538 -10.50 -0.95 0.39
C LYS A 538 -9.03 -0.56 0.31
N TYR A 539 -8.58 0.18 1.32
CA TYR A 539 -7.21 0.64 1.49
C TYR A 539 -6.60 0.03 2.75
N GLU A 540 -5.33 -0.34 2.67
CA GLU A 540 -4.55 -0.82 3.79
C GLU A 540 -3.43 0.17 4.10
N VAL A 541 -3.18 0.41 5.39
CA VAL A 541 -2.13 1.33 5.83
C VAL A 541 -0.76 0.74 5.50
N VAL A 542 0.03 1.52 4.78
CA VAL A 542 1.42 1.21 4.45
C VAL A 542 2.35 1.68 5.58
N ASN A 543 2.14 2.92 6.04
CA ASN A 543 2.92 3.51 7.13
C ASN A 543 2.21 4.71 7.75
N THR A 544 2.66 5.13 8.93
CA THR A 544 2.14 6.32 9.63
C THR A 544 3.26 7.18 10.21
N ALA A 545 3.01 8.49 10.36
CA ALA A 545 3.89 9.41 11.08
C ALA A 545 3.08 10.41 11.90
N ILE A 546 3.58 10.80 13.07
CA ILE A 546 2.97 11.83 13.92
C ILE A 546 3.86 13.08 13.92
N CYS A 547 3.25 14.24 13.69
CA CYS A 547 3.92 15.54 13.66
C CYS A 547 3.18 16.52 14.58
N GLU A 548 3.91 17.28 15.38
CA GLU A 548 3.34 18.40 16.16
C GLU A 548 2.82 19.50 15.23
N ILE A 549 1.73 20.17 15.61
CA ILE A 549 1.23 21.33 14.87
C ILE A 549 2.25 22.48 14.94
N GLY A 550 2.71 22.94 13.78
CA GLY A 550 3.79 23.92 13.64
C GLY A 550 5.20 23.30 13.65
N GLY A 551 5.28 21.97 13.70
CA GLY A 551 6.53 21.20 13.64
C GLY A 551 6.76 20.51 12.31
N SER A 552 7.80 19.68 12.28
CA SER A 552 8.13 18.83 11.13
C SER A 552 8.73 17.49 11.56
N ILE A 553 8.56 16.46 10.73
CA ILE A 553 9.15 15.14 10.89
C ILE A 553 9.65 14.63 9.54
N GLY A 554 10.85 14.07 9.51
CA GLY A 554 11.44 13.44 8.32
C GLY A 554 11.01 11.99 8.12
N PHE A 555 11.51 11.38 7.06
CA PHE A 555 11.34 9.95 6.81
C PHE A 555 11.99 9.13 7.92
N ASP A 556 11.34 8.02 8.30
CA ASP A 556 11.84 7.10 9.34
C ASP A 556 12.51 5.89 8.67
N TYR A 557 13.84 5.76 8.83
CA TYR A 557 14.65 4.72 8.21
C TYR A 557 15.10 3.67 9.22
N LYS A 558 15.20 2.42 8.78
CA LYS A 558 15.88 1.37 9.55
C LYS A 558 17.36 1.74 9.74
N LYS A 559 17.85 1.52 10.95
CA LYS A 559 19.24 1.83 11.34
C LYS A 559 20.18 0.68 11.03
#